data_38e408009918cfa6eea5ed06338b209e
#
_entry.id   38e408009918cfa6eea5ed06338b209e
#
_cell.length_a   1.000
_cell.length_b   1.000
_cell.length_c   1.000
_cell.angle_alpha   90.00
_cell.angle_beta   90.00
_cell.angle_gamma   90.00
#
_symmetry.space_group_name_H-M   'P 1'
#
loop_
_entity.id
_entity.type
_entity.pdbx_description
1 polymer ?
#
loop_
_entity_poly.entity_id
_entity_poly.type
_entity_poly.pdbx_seq_one_letter_code
_entity_poly.pdbx_strand_id
1 'polypeptide(L)'
;MIILDGGMGQELVKRAGKATDLWSMQALLDSPDMVRAVHDEYFSAGAQIATTNTYSVLPDRLESKGLADKLRPMTVLACEMAVAARDAHGSGQVAGSLGPIGFSYQPDKAPPAEQAAETYADIARLHADYVDFHLLETMASVDQARGGLMGAGVTGKPIYVSLSVDDSDGTKLRSGEPLADAIAMLKTFDPAAVLINCSLPEAVSQGLPILTGHGFTLGAYAWIHRHS
;
A
#
# COMPACT_ATOMS: atom_id res chain seq x y z
N MET A 1 -8.05 11.32 15.03
CA MET A 1 -8.19 10.72 13.68
C MET A 1 -6.97 11.14 12.90
N ILE A 2 -6.30 10.21 12.23
CA ILE A 2 -5.15 10.47 11.36
C ILE A 2 -5.65 10.42 9.91
N ILE A 3 -5.23 11.37 9.08
CA ILE A 3 -5.63 11.49 7.68
C ILE A 3 -4.44 11.04 6.81
N LEU A 4 -4.65 9.95 6.05
CA LEU A 4 -3.71 9.53 5.02
C LEU A 4 -3.83 10.45 3.79
N ASP A 5 -2.82 10.39 2.93
CA ASP A 5 -2.86 11.01 1.60
C ASP A 5 -3.88 10.33 0.66
N GLY A 6 -4.03 10.87 -0.52
CA GLY A 6 -4.94 10.34 -1.55
C GLY A 6 -4.27 9.38 -2.51
N GLY A 7 -5.02 8.97 -3.55
CA GLY A 7 -4.56 8.04 -4.56
C GLY A 7 -3.47 8.62 -5.47
N MET A 8 -2.20 8.45 -5.10
CA MET A 8 -1.03 8.91 -5.83
C MET A 8 -1.09 8.52 -7.31
N GLY A 9 -1.32 7.24 -7.60
CA GLY A 9 -1.33 6.75 -8.98
C GLY A 9 -2.41 7.38 -9.85
N GLN A 10 -3.61 7.58 -9.32
CA GLN A 10 -4.70 8.23 -10.06
C GLN A 10 -4.41 9.71 -10.34
N GLU A 11 -3.84 10.41 -9.37
CA GLU A 11 -3.48 11.82 -9.56
C GLU A 11 -2.35 11.98 -10.58
N LEU A 12 -1.35 11.10 -10.56
CA LEU A 12 -0.28 11.10 -11.54
C LEU A 12 -0.78 10.80 -12.96
N VAL A 13 -1.67 9.82 -13.13
CA VAL A 13 -2.30 9.51 -14.42
C VAL A 13 -3.12 10.69 -14.93
N LYS A 14 -3.89 11.34 -14.05
CA LYS A 14 -4.67 12.54 -14.39
C LYS A 14 -3.77 13.68 -14.89
N ARG A 15 -2.66 13.95 -14.23
CA ARG A 15 -1.69 15.00 -14.61
C ARG A 15 -0.96 14.66 -15.91
N ALA A 16 -0.58 13.40 -16.09
CA ALA A 16 0.07 12.93 -17.31
C ALA A 16 -0.89 12.87 -18.52
N GLY A 17 -2.19 12.95 -18.30
CA GLY A 17 -3.24 12.89 -19.34
C GLY A 17 -3.44 11.50 -19.96
N LYS A 18 -2.71 10.48 -19.51
CA LYS A 18 -2.81 9.10 -20.00
C LYS A 18 -2.35 8.11 -18.94
N ALA A 19 -2.97 6.94 -18.90
CA ALA A 19 -2.44 5.79 -18.19
C ALA A 19 -1.34 5.11 -19.04
N THR A 20 -0.36 4.51 -18.36
CA THR A 20 0.70 3.72 -18.98
C THR A 20 0.74 2.33 -18.38
N ASP A 21 1.40 1.39 -19.04
CA ASP A 21 1.59 0.02 -18.53
C ASP A 21 2.39 -0.03 -17.22
N LEU A 22 3.16 1.01 -16.93
CA LEU A 22 3.92 1.15 -15.70
C LEU A 22 3.16 1.89 -14.61
N TRP A 23 1.92 2.33 -14.90
CA TRP A 23 1.08 3.06 -13.96
C TRP A 23 1.86 4.22 -13.29
N SER A 24 1.72 4.38 -11.97
CA SER A 24 2.35 5.46 -11.21
C SER A 24 3.88 5.43 -11.20
N MET A 25 4.49 4.25 -11.39
CA MET A 25 5.96 4.17 -11.43
C MET A 25 6.57 4.78 -12.69
N GLN A 26 5.79 4.99 -13.78
CA GLN A 26 6.26 5.75 -14.95
C GLN A 26 6.69 7.17 -14.56
N ALA A 27 5.98 7.80 -13.64
CA ALA A 27 6.31 9.14 -13.19
C ALA A 27 7.65 9.22 -12.46
N LEU A 28 8.09 8.15 -11.80
CA LEU A 28 9.44 8.11 -11.19
C LEU A 28 10.56 8.11 -12.24
N LEU A 29 10.28 7.59 -13.43
CA LEU A 29 11.26 7.57 -14.53
C LEU A 29 11.26 8.90 -15.31
N ASP A 30 10.08 9.43 -15.62
CA ASP A 30 9.92 10.52 -16.57
C ASP A 30 9.78 11.90 -15.90
N SER A 31 9.21 11.96 -14.70
CA SER A 31 8.81 13.21 -14.06
C SER A 31 8.76 13.09 -12.52
N PRO A 32 9.89 12.79 -11.86
CA PRO A 32 9.90 12.62 -10.39
C PRO A 32 9.40 13.86 -9.62
N ASP A 33 9.64 15.06 -10.17
CA ASP A 33 9.12 16.31 -9.59
C ASP A 33 7.58 16.34 -9.51
N MET A 34 6.89 15.64 -10.42
CA MET A 34 5.44 15.51 -10.36
C MET A 34 4.99 14.67 -9.15
N VAL A 35 5.74 13.60 -8.84
CA VAL A 35 5.48 12.77 -7.64
C VAL A 35 5.63 13.61 -6.38
N ARG A 36 6.71 14.39 -6.31
CA ARG A 36 6.97 15.32 -5.21
C ARG A 36 5.83 16.33 -5.06
N ALA A 37 5.42 16.97 -6.15
CA ALA A 37 4.35 17.97 -6.13
C ALA A 37 3.01 17.40 -5.64
N VAL A 38 2.69 16.14 -5.95
CA VAL A 38 1.50 15.47 -5.43
C VAL A 38 1.57 15.29 -3.92
N HIS A 39 2.71 14.86 -3.37
CA HIS A 39 2.89 14.77 -1.92
C HIS A 39 2.75 16.14 -1.23
N ASP A 40 3.37 17.20 -1.79
CA ASP A 40 3.27 18.57 -1.25
C ASP A 40 1.82 19.05 -1.21
N GLU A 41 1.03 18.77 -2.26
CA GLU A 41 -0.39 19.13 -2.30
C GLU A 41 -1.23 18.35 -1.30
N TYR A 42 -0.98 17.04 -1.11
CA TYR A 42 -1.70 16.25 -0.10
C TYR A 42 -1.42 16.76 1.31
N PHE A 43 -0.18 17.07 1.66
CA PHE A 43 0.14 17.70 2.93
C PHE A 43 -0.56 19.06 3.09
N SER A 44 -0.53 19.88 2.04
CA SER A 44 -1.23 21.18 2.02
C SER A 44 -2.75 21.04 2.19
N ALA A 45 -3.33 19.94 1.72
CA ALA A 45 -4.74 19.60 1.88
C ALA A 45 -5.08 19.01 3.27
N GLY A 46 -4.08 18.79 4.13
CA GLY A 46 -4.25 18.31 5.50
C GLY A 46 -3.94 16.83 5.73
N ALA A 47 -3.32 16.14 4.77
CA ALA A 47 -2.79 14.81 5.02
C ALA A 47 -1.70 14.86 6.09
N GLN A 48 -1.65 13.84 6.93
CA GLN A 48 -0.66 13.68 7.99
C GLN A 48 0.36 12.57 7.69
N ILE A 49 0.08 11.80 6.64
CA ILE A 49 0.93 10.70 6.17
C ILE A 49 1.08 10.85 4.66
N ALA A 50 2.33 10.78 4.18
CA ALA A 50 2.66 10.60 2.76
C ALA A 50 2.99 9.13 2.50
N THR A 51 2.25 8.50 1.60
CA THR A 51 2.49 7.12 1.17
C THR A 51 3.44 7.11 -0.02
N THR A 52 4.60 6.46 0.10
CA THR A 52 5.60 6.43 -0.98
C THR A 52 5.01 5.86 -2.29
N ASN A 53 5.43 6.40 -3.43
CA ASN A 53 4.98 5.91 -4.75
C ASN A 53 5.66 4.58 -5.14
N THR A 54 5.64 3.60 -4.22
CA THR A 54 6.30 2.28 -4.37
C THR A 54 5.34 1.12 -4.52
N TYR A 55 4.04 1.35 -4.48
CA TYR A 55 3.01 0.31 -4.62
C TYR A 55 3.25 -0.65 -5.79
N SER A 56 3.67 -0.12 -6.93
CA SER A 56 3.94 -0.89 -8.15
C SER A 56 5.42 -1.19 -8.38
N VAL A 57 6.32 -0.67 -7.53
CA VAL A 57 7.76 -0.88 -7.65
C VAL A 57 8.12 -2.21 -7.00
N LEU A 58 7.77 -3.30 -7.68
CA LEU A 58 7.91 -4.68 -7.23
C LEU A 58 8.76 -5.47 -8.24
N PRO A 59 9.57 -6.45 -7.78
CA PRO A 59 10.46 -7.22 -8.66
C PRO A 59 9.74 -7.87 -9.84
N ASP A 60 8.63 -8.57 -9.60
CA ASP A 60 7.85 -9.26 -10.62
C ASP A 60 7.32 -8.31 -11.71
N ARG A 61 6.89 -7.11 -11.32
CA ARG A 61 6.40 -6.08 -12.25
C ARG A 61 7.54 -5.47 -13.06
N LEU A 62 8.67 -5.17 -12.42
CA LEU A 62 9.84 -4.60 -13.08
C LEU A 62 10.48 -5.60 -14.02
N GLU A 63 10.63 -6.86 -13.63
CA GLU A 63 11.17 -7.93 -14.49
C GLU A 63 10.35 -8.09 -15.77
N SER A 64 9.02 -8.09 -15.67
CA SER A 64 8.13 -8.20 -16.83
C SER A 64 8.30 -7.07 -17.85
N LYS A 65 8.93 -5.97 -17.45
CA LYS A 65 9.19 -4.77 -18.27
C LYS A 65 10.68 -4.58 -18.61
N GLY A 66 11.55 -5.52 -18.24
CA GLY A 66 13.00 -5.41 -18.45
C GLY A 66 13.67 -4.33 -17.57
N LEU A 67 13.08 -4.01 -16.42
CA LEU A 67 13.51 -2.94 -15.51
C LEU A 67 13.96 -3.50 -14.14
N ALA A 68 14.38 -4.76 -14.07
CA ALA A 68 14.78 -5.40 -12.80
C ALA A 68 15.88 -4.62 -12.06
N ASP A 69 16.83 -4.01 -12.81
CA ASP A 69 17.90 -3.18 -12.27
C ASP A 69 17.41 -1.87 -11.64
N LYS A 70 16.16 -1.48 -11.88
CA LYS A 70 15.54 -0.24 -11.39
C LYS A 70 14.87 -0.37 -10.01
N LEU A 71 14.74 -1.59 -9.46
CA LEU A 71 14.07 -1.77 -8.17
C LEU A 71 14.61 -0.84 -7.09
N ARG A 72 15.90 -0.93 -6.77
CA ARG A 72 16.52 -0.08 -5.74
C ARG A 72 16.47 1.41 -6.09
N PRO A 73 16.91 1.88 -7.27
CA PRO A 73 16.91 3.32 -7.56
C PRO A 73 15.50 3.92 -7.57
N MET A 74 14.47 3.22 -8.07
CA MET A 74 13.10 3.72 -8.06
C MET A 74 12.52 3.73 -6.66
N THR A 75 12.78 2.69 -5.85
CA THR A 75 12.33 2.64 -4.44
C THR A 75 12.93 3.80 -3.65
N VAL A 76 14.24 4.02 -3.74
CA VAL A 76 14.92 5.10 -3.04
C VAL A 76 14.39 6.45 -3.48
N LEU A 77 14.28 6.70 -4.79
CA LEU A 77 13.77 7.97 -5.32
C LEU A 77 12.34 8.26 -4.82
N ALA A 78 11.45 7.26 -4.83
CA ALA A 78 10.08 7.44 -4.34
C ALA A 78 10.06 7.79 -2.84
N CYS A 79 10.91 7.15 -2.05
CA CYS A 79 11.05 7.47 -0.62
C CYS A 79 11.59 8.89 -0.41
N GLU A 80 12.63 9.29 -1.14
CA GLU A 80 13.21 10.62 -1.06
C GLU A 80 12.20 11.72 -1.40
N MET A 81 11.31 11.50 -2.39
CA MET A 81 10.25 12.45 -2.74
C MET A 81 9.25 12.62 -1.58
N ALA A 82 8.83 11.54 -0.94
CA ALA A 82 7.90 11.59 0.19
C ALA A 82 8.55 12.25 1.42
N VAL A 83 9.79 11.88 1.75
CA VAL A 83 10.55 12.49 2.86
C VAL A 83 10.74 13.99 2.63
N ALA A 84 11.16 14.39 1.44
CA ALA A 84 11.38 15.79 1.11
C ALA A 84 10.07 16.60 1.20
N ALA A 85 8.91 16.02 0.85
CA ALA A 85 7.61 16.68 1.00
C ALA A 85 7.24 16.87 2.49
N ARG A 86 7.38 15.82 3.30
CA ARG A 86 7.17 15.89 4.74
C ARG A 86 8.06 16.96 5.40
N ASP A 87 9.35 16.97 5.06
CA ASP A 87 10.31 17.90 5.65
C ASP A 87 10.03 19.36 5.27
N ALA A 88 9.63 19.61 4.02
CA ALA A 88 9.20 20.92 3.56
C ALA A 88 7.89 21.38 4.25
N HIS A 89 6.97 20.45 4.51
CA HIS A 89 5.75 20.74 5.27
C HIS A 89 6.02 20.98 6.76
N GLY A 90 7.11 20.42 7.29
CA GLY A 90 7.55 20.59 8.68
C GLY A 90 6.88 19.67 9.68
N SER A 91 6.01 18.77 9.25
CA SER A 91 5.34 17.76 10.09
C SER A 91 4.77 16.61 9.26
N GLY A 92 4.37 15.53 9.92
CA GLY A 92 3.78 14.34 9.29
C GLY A 92 4.70 13.13 9.33
N GLN A 93 4.25 12.04 8.73
CA GLN A 93 4.94 10.75 8.66
C GLN A 93 5.04 10.27 7.20
N VAL A 94 5.97 9.37 6.95
CA VAL A 94 6.14 8.69 5.66
C VAL A 94 5.83 7.21 5.83
N ALA A 95 4.88 6.69 5.05
CA ALA A 95 4.54 5.29 4.95
C ALA A 95 5.22 4.64 3.75
N GLY A 96 5.95 3.55 3.97
CA GLY A 96 6.53 2.75 2.89
C GLY A 96 5.48 1.82 2.29
N SER A 97 4.95 2.15 1.12
CA SER A 97 3.93 1.33 0.45
C SER A 97 4.50 0.02 -0.07
N LEU A 98 3.86 -1.08 0.30
CA LEU A 98 4.14 -2.44 -0.12
C LEU A 98 2.87 -3.03 -0.77
N GLY A 99 2.79 -2.99 -2.09
CA GLY A 99 1.69 -3.56 -2.85
C GLY A 99 1.73 -5.10 -2.90
N PRO A 100 0.66 -5.76 -3.37
CA PRO A 100 0.62 -7.21 -3.47
C PRO A 100 1.57 -7.73 -4.55
N ILE A 101 2.41 -8.69 -4.21
CA ILE A 101 3.23 -9.45 -5.15
C ILE A 101 2.29 -10.32 -6.01
N GLY A 102 2.56 -10.43 -7.30
CA GLY A 102 1.66 -10.94 -8.30
C GLY A 102 0.84 -9.80 -8.89
N PHE A 103 -0.48 -9.82 -8.70
CA PHE A 103 -1.38 -8.79 -9.23
C PHE A 103 -2.37 -8.31 -8.18
N SER A 104 -2.71 -7.01 -8.24
CA SER A 104 -3.80 -6.45 -7.43
C SER A 104 -5.10 -7.19 -7.74
N TYR A 105 -5.86 -7.52 -6.69
CA TYR A 105 -7.17 -8.20 -6.78
C TYR A 105 -7.15 -9.64 -7.35
N GLN A 106 -5.98 -10.25 -7.52
CA GLN A 106 -5.81 -11.61 -8.05
C GLN A 106 -4.99 -12.46 -7.06
N PRO A 107 -5.54 -12.80 -5.88
CA PRO A 107 -4.82 -13.52 -4.84
C PRO A 107 -4.37 -14.92 -5.26
N ASP A 108 -5.04 -15.52 -6.23
CA ASP A 108 -4.69 -16.80 -6.85
C ASP A 108 -3.36 -16.79 -7.61
N LYS A 109 -2.86 -15.61 -7.97
CA LYS A 109 -1.56 -15.42 -8.63
C LYS A 109 -0.44 -15.05 -7.67
N ALA A 110 -0.74 -14.87 -6.40
CA ALA A 110 0.27 -14.56 -5.41
C ALA A 110 1.13 -15.80 -5.11
N PRO A 111 2.44 -15.63 -4.87
CA PRO A 111 3.26 -16.71 -4.35
C PRO A 111 2.82 -17.08 -2.92
N PRO A 112 3.14 -18.29 -2.43
CA PRO A 112 2.92 -18.68 -1.04
C PRO A 112 3.55 -17.66 -0.07
N ALA A 113 2.95 -17.47 1.12
CA ALA A 113 3.36 -16.44 2.06
C ALA A 113 4.85 -16.48 2.42
N GLU A 114 5.43 -17.65 2.62
CA GLU A 114 6.85 -17.81 2.95
C GLU A 114 7.76 -17.29 1.84
N GLN A 115 7.42 -17.58 0.59
CA GLN A 115 8.16 -17.07 -0.57
C GLN A 115 7.95 -15.56 -0.75
N ALA A 116 6.72 -15.08 -0.59
CA ALA A 116 6.40 -13.66 -0.63
C ALA A 116 7.18 -12.88 0.44
N ALA A 117 7.33 -13.46 1.64
CA ALA A 117 8.01 -12.83 2.76
C ALA A 117 9.47 -12.48 2.44
N GLU A 118 10.19 -13.33 1.70
CA GLU A 118 11.57 -13.03 1.28
C GLU A 118 11.62 -11.76 0.41
N THR A 119 10.73 -11.67 -0.56
CA THR A 119 10.64 -10.49 -1.44
C THR A 119 10.22 -9.24 -0.67
N TYR A 120 9.22 -9.34 0.20
CA TYR A 120 8.81 -8.20 1.04
C TYR A 120 9.92 -7.76 1.99
N ALA A 121 10.70 -8.69 2.55
CA ALA A 121 11.84 -8.38 3.40
C ALA A 121 12.89 -7.53 2.68
N ASP A 122 13.20 -7.88 1.43
CA ASP A 122 14.17 -7.13 0.63
C ASP A 122 13.68 -5.71 0.32
N ILE A 123 12.40 -5.56 -0.07
CA ILE A 123 11.81 -4.24 -0.33
C ILE A 123 11.71 -3.41 0.97
N ALA A 124 11.27 -4.02 2.07
CA ALA A 124 11.16 -3.35 3.35
C ALA A 124 12.51 -2.81 3.85
N ARG A 125 13.61 -3.54 3.65
CA ARG A 125 14.96 -3.05 3.95
C ARG A 125 15.35 -1.84 3.10
N LEU A 126 14.90 -1.74 1.85
CA LEU A 126 15.13 -0.55 1.01
C LEU A 126 14.36 0.68 1.51
N HIS A 127 13.19 0.48 2.11
CA HIS A 127 12.38 1.54 2.71
C HIS A 127 12.91 2.01 4.07
N ALA A 128 13.55 1.11 4.84
CA ALA A 128 13.71 1.26 6.30
C ALA A 128 14.34 2.58 6.76
N ASP A 129 15.30 3.12 6.01
CA ASP A 129 15.98 4.37 6.40
C ASP A 129 15.15 5.63 6.09
N TYR A 130 14.07 5.50 5.33
CA TYR A 130 13.29 6.64 4.83
C TYR A 130 11.92 6.77 5.47
N VAL A 131 11.34 5.64 5.95
CA VAL A 131 9.93 5.60 6.34
C VAL A 131 9.76 5.48 7.84
N ASP A 132 8.64 5.97 8.36
CA ASP A 132 8.27 5.84 9.76
C ASP A 132 7.66 4.47 10.05
N PHE A 133 6.93 3.92 9.09
CA PHE A 133 6.29 2.59 9.16
C PHE A 133 6.07 2.02 7.75
N HIS A 134 5.80 0.71 7.67
CA HIS A 134 5.40 0.05 6.43
C HIS A 134 3.88 -0.01 6.31
N LEU A 135 3.37 0.21 5.10
CA LEU A 135 1.96 0.09 4.77
C LEU A 135 1.78 -1.03 3.72
N LEU A 136 1.34 -2.19 4.17
CA LEU A 136 0.89 -3.26 3.28
C LEU A 136 -0.45 -2.86 2.69
N GLU A 137 -0.54 -2.73 1.37
CA GLU A 137 -1.75 -2.26 0.70
C GLU A 137 -2.40 -3.34 -0.16
N THR A 138 -3.74 -3.37 -0.14
CA THR A 138 -4.56 -4.16 -1.06
C THR A 138 -4.32 -5.68 -0.92
N MET A 139 -4.11 -6.14 0.31
CA MET A 139 -3.96 -7.55 0.60
C MET A 139 -5.31 -8.25 0.43
N ALA A 140 -5.42 -9.08 -0.59
CA ALA A 140 -6.68 -9.67 -1.06
C ALA A 140 -6.95 -11.07 -0.49
N SER A 141 -6.02 -11.65 0.25
CA SER A 141 -6.14 -12.94 0.96
C SER A 141 -5.42 -12.91 2.29
N VAL A 142 -5.77 -13.85 3.17
CA VAL A 142 -5.06 -14.03 4.46
C VAL A 142 -3.58 -14.37 4.22
N ASP A 143 -3.29 -15.19 3.23
CA ASP A 143 -1.92 -15.62 2.92
C ASP A 143 -1.07 -14.47 2.36
N GLN A 144 -1.62 -13.60 1.50
CA GLN A 144 -0.92 -12.39 1.04
C GLN A 144 -0.58 -11.46 2.22
N ALA A 145 -1.55 -11.20 3.10
CA ALA A 145 -1.32 -10.36 4.27
C ALA A 145 -0.27 -10.98 5.21
N ARG A 146 -0.30 -12.29 5.40
CA ARG A 146 0.67 -13.04 6.22
C ARG A 146 2.09 -12.90 5.66
N GLY A 147 2.28 -13.12 4.36
CA GLY A 147 3.57 -12.97 3.70
C GLY A 147 4.14 -11.55 3.83
N GLY A 148 3.27 -10.54 3.63
CA GLY A 148 3.65 -9.13 3.81
C GLY A 148 4.08 -8.81 5.25
N LEU A 149 3.31 -9.26 6.24
CA LEU A 149 3.61 -9.06 7.66
C LEU A 149 4.93 -9.74 8.08
N MET A 150 5.15 -10.99 7.64
CA MET A 150 6.41 -11.70 7.86
C MET A 150 7.61 -10.93 7.27
N GLY A 151 7.50 -10.52 6.02
CA GLY A 151 8.58 -9.85 5.31
C GLY A 151 8.85 -8.45 5.85
N ALA A 152 7.84 -7.60 5.98
CA ALA A 152 8.02 -6.24 6.51
C ALA A 152 8.52 -6.22 7.96
N GLY A 153 8.17 -7.24 8.76
CA GLY A 153 8.55 -7.38 10.15
C GLY A 153 10.06 -7.44 10.40
N VAL A 154 10.87 -7.83 9.41
CA VAL A 154 12.34 -7.95 9.55
C VAL A 154 13.02 -6.60 9.86
N THR A 155 12.35 -5.48 9.61
CA THR A 155 12.91 -4.14 9.86
C THR A 155 12.65 -3.63 11.28
N GLY A 156 11.75 -4.27 12.02
CA GLY A 156 11.32 -3.83 13.36
C GLY A 156 10.49 -2.53 13.35
N LYS A 157 10.15 -1.99 12.18
CA LYS A 157 9.27 -0.82 12.08
C LYS A 157 7.81 -1.21 12.28
N PRO A 158 6.95 -0.27 12.76
CA PRO A 158 5.51 -0.51 12.81
C PRO A 158 4.98 -0.90 11.43
N ILE A 159 3.94 -1.73 11.40
CA ILE A 159 3.31 -2.16 10.15
C ILE A 159 1.82 -1.83 10.25
N TYR A 160 1.32 -1.13 9.23
CA TYR A 160 -0.10 -1.02 8.95
C TYR A 160 -0.43 -2.03 7.85
N VAL A 161 -1.51 -2.78 8.02
CA VAL A 161 -1.97 -3.75 7.02
C VAL A 161 -3.34 -3.38 6.51
N SER A 162 -3.45 -3.20 5.20
CA SER A 162 -4.71 -2.89 4.51
C SER A 162 -5.22 -4.11 3.76
N LEU A 163 -6.38 -4.58 4.16
CA LEU A 163 -7.09 -5.69 3.53
C LEU A 163 -8.02 -5.16 2.43
N SER A 164 -8.14 -5.89 1.32
CA SER A 164 -9.10 -5.57 0.27
C SER A 164 -10.23 -6.58 0.29
N VAL A 165 -11.46 -6.08 0.50
CA VAL A 165 -12.67 -6.90 0.58
C VAL A 165 -13.39 -6.98 -0.77
N ASP A 166 -14.25 -7.96 -0.94
CA ASP A 166 -15.08 -8.13 -2.13
C ASP A 166 -16.10 -6.99 -2.22
N ASP A 167 -16.24 -6.40 -3.40
CA ASP A 167 -17.11 -5.24 -3.62
C ASP A 167 -18.61 -5.58 -3.51
N SER A 168 -18.99 -6.86 -3.69
CA SER A 168 -20.36 -7.35 -3.57
C SER A 168 -20.69 -7.89 -2.17
N ASP A 169 -19.66 -8.29 -1.41
CA ASP A 169 -19.80 -8.87 -0.06
C ASP A 169 -18.60 -8.46 0.80
N GLY A 170 -18.65 -7.29 1.40
CA GLY A 170 -17.58 -6.74 2.24
C GLY A 170 -17.25 -7.55 3.50
N THR A 171 -17.98 -8.65 3.75
CA THR A 171 -17.65 -9.60 4.83
C THR A 171 -16.59 -10.62 4.42
N LYS A 172 -16.16 -10.60 3.16
CA LYS A 172 -15.15 -11.48 2.59
C LYS A 172 -13.98 -10.69 2.02
N LEU A 173 -12.80 -11.28 2.05
CA LEU A 173 -11.67 -10.84 1.24
C LEU A 173 -11.94 -11.11 -0.23
N ARG A 174 -11.19 -10.50 -1.14
CA ARG A 174 -11.32 -10.77 -2.59
C ARG A 174 -10.99 -12.21 -3.00
N SER A 175 -10.26 -12.94 -2.15
CA SER A 175 -10.05 -14.38 -2.28
C SER A 175 -11.31 -15.22 -2.05
N GLY A 176 -12.35 -14.63 -1.47
CA GLY A 176 -13.55 -15.32 -1.01
C GLY A 176 -13.47 -15.81 0.43
N GLU A 177 -12.31 -15.73 1.09
CA GLU A 177 -12.16 -16.07 2.51
C GLU A 177 -12.97 -15.12 3.38
N PRO A 178 -13.63 -15.61 4.47
CA PRO A 178 -14.25 -14.72 5.44
C PRO A 178 -13.23 -13.72 6.00
N LEU A 179 -13.58 -12.43 6.08
CA LEU A 179 -12.72 -11.41 6.67
C LEU A 179 -12.37 -11.74 8.13
N ALA A 180 -13.26 -12.42 8.83
CA ALA A 180 -13.03 -12.88 10.20
C ALA A 180 -11.83 -13.84 10.32
N ASP A 181 -11.50 -14.60 9.27
CA ASP A 181 -10.38 -15.55 9.28
C ASP A 181 -9.03 -14.82 9.38
N ALA A 182 -8.96 -13.57 8.90
CA ALA A 182 -7.78 -12.74 9.05
C ALA A 182 -7.47 -12.36 10.51
N ILE A 183 -8.47 -12.31 11.38
CA ILE A 183 -8.34 -11.81 12.76
C ILE A 183 -7.33 -12.62 13.58
N ALA A 184 -7.38 -13.95 13.49
CA ALA A 184 -6.48 -14.82 14.23
C ALA A 184 -5.02 -14.62 13.79
N MET A 185 -4.79 -14.53 12.49
CA MET A 185 -3.49 -14.23 11.90
C MET A 185 -3.01 -12.84 12.31
N LEU A 186 -3.84 -11.80 12.18
CA LEU A 186 -3.50 -10.43 12.56
C LEU A 186 -3.09 -10.32 14.03
N LYS A 187 -3.78 -11.01 14.94
CA LYS A 187 -3.41 -11.05 16.37
C LYS A 187 -2.04 -11.68 16.63
N THR A 188 -1.61 -12.59 15.77
CA THR A 188 -0.28 -13.23 15.91
C THR A 188 0.85 -12.24 15.55
N PHE A 189 0.61 -11.34 14.59
CA PHE A 189 1.60 -10.38 14.11
C PHE A 189 1.52 -9.01 14.81
N ASP A 190 0.41 -8.72 15.48
CA ASP A 190 0.15 -7.47 16.22
C ASP A 190 0.49 -6.20 15.40
N PRO A 191 -0.13 -6.02 14.21
CA PRO A 191 0.13 -4.83 13.41
C PRO A 191 -0.32 -3.56 14.14
N ALA A 192 0.40 -2.46 13.92
CA ALA A 192 0.09 -1.16 14.54
C ALA A 192 -1.26 -0.59 14.11
N ALA A 193 -1.75 -0.96 12.91
CA ALA A 193 -3.11 -0.68 12.46
C ALA A 193 -3.58 -1.71 11.42
N VAL A 194 -4.90 -1.92 11.38
CA VAL A 194 -5.59 -2.74 10.37
C VAL A 194 -6.56 -1.85 9.62
N LEU A 195 -6.47 -1.84 8.31
CA LEU A 195 -7.29 -1.01 7.45
C LEU A 195 -8.04 -1.87 6.43
N ILE A 196 -9.09 -1.28 5.84
CA ILE A 196 -9.71 -1.81 4.62
C ILE A 196 -9.51 -0.77 3.51
N ASN A 197 -8.97 -1.21 2.37
CA ASN A 197 -8.71 -0.30 1.25
C ASN A 197 -9.12 -0.88 -0.10
N CYS A 198 -9.08 -0.02 -1.10
CA CYS A 198 -9.27 -0.38 -2.51
C CYS A 198 -10.52 -1.23 -2.74
N SER A 199 -11.59 -0.94 -2.01
CA SER A 199 -12.90 -1.56 -2.09
C SER A 199 -13.98 -0.47 -2.09
N LEU A 200 -15.18 -0.78 -2.59
CA LEU A 200 -16.29 0.17 -2.59
C LEU A 200 -16.66 0.63 -1.16
N PRO A 201 -17.12 1.88 -0.96
CA PRO A 201 -17.48 2.39 0.36
C PRO A 201 -18.51 1.52 1.09
N GLU A 202 -19.46 0.94 0.35
CA GLU A 202 -20.47 0.03 0.88
C GLU A 202 -19.84 -1.26 1.46
N ALA A 203 -18.89 -1.85 0.73
CA ALA A 203 -18.18 -3.04 1.16
C ALA A 203 -17.27 -2.74 2.37
N VAL A 204 -16.58 -1.59 2.37
CA VAL A 204 -15.80 -1.12 3.53
C VAL A 204 -16.69 -0.98 4.75
N SER A 205 -17.88 -0.42 4.60
CA SER A 205 -18.86 -0.23 5.69
C SER A 205 -19.38 -1.55 6.25
N GLN A 206 -19.41 -2.61 5.45
CA GLN A 206 -19.74 -3.97 5.90
C GLN A 206 -18.58 -4.65 6.62
N GLY A 207 -17.34 -4.46 6.15
CA GLY A 207 -16.16 -5.12 6.69
C GLY A 207 -15.64 -4.53 8.01
N LEU A 208 -15.65 -3.21 8.17
CA LEU A 208 -15.11 -2.55 9.37
C LEU A 208 -15.71 -3.06 10.69
N PRO A 209 -17.02 -3.27 10.81
CA PRO A 209 -17.61 -3.82 12.05
C PRO A 209 -17.05 -5.19 12.45
N ILE A 210 -16.66 -6.03 11.48
CA ILE A 210 -16.09 -7.36 11.74
C ILE A 210 -14.73 -7.25 12.45
N LEU A 211 -13.95 -6.23 12.13
CA LEU A 211 -12.64 -5.97 12.75
C LEU A 211 -12.75 -5.25 14.10
N THR A 212 -13.93 -4.70 14.42
CA THR A 212 -14.16 -3.94 15.65
C THR A 212 -14.17 -4.87 16.88
N GLY A 213 -13.64 -4.39 18.00
CA GLY A 213 -13.64 -5.15 19.28
C GLY A 213 -12.49 -6.15 19.42
N HIS A 214 -11.60 -6.25 18.45
CA HIS A 214 -10.46 -7.16 18.48
C HIS A 214 -9.15 -6.52 18.97
N GLY A 215 -9.18 -5.23 19.34
CA GLY A 215 -8.03 -4.50 19.89
C GLY A 215 -7.20 -3.76 18.83
N PHE A 216 -7.58 -3.82 17.57
CA PHE A 216 -6.85 -3.14 16.50
C PHE A 216 -7.15 -1.64 16.44
N THR A 217 -6.15 -0.82 16.10
CA THR A 217 -6.38 0.51 15.54
C THR A 217 -6.93 0.33 14.13
N LEU A 218 -8.12 0.88 13.85
CA LEU A 218 -8.79 0.67 12.58
C LEU A 218 -8.75 1.91 11.69
N GLY A 219 -8.69 1.69 10.38
CA GLY A 219 -8.79 2.71 9.36
C GLY A 219 -9.39 2.21 8.06
N ALA A 220 -9.63 3.12 7.13
CA ALA A 220 -10.08 2.76 5.80
C ALA A 220 -9.76 3.88 4.79
N TYR A 221 -9.54 3.48 3.52
CA TYR A 221 -9.50 4.37 2.37
C TYR A 221 -10.14 3.67 1.17
N ALA A 222 -11.44 3.95 1.02
CA ALA A 222 -12.24 3.41 -0.07
C ALA A 222 -11.90 4.09 -1.41
N TRP A 223 -12.19 3.43 -2.51
CA TRP A 223 -12.12 4.05 -3.81
C TRP A 223 -13.53 4.23 -4.40
N ILE A 224 -13.73 5.30 -5.14
CA ILE A 224 -15.01 5.59 -5.79
C ILE A 224 -14.80 5.50 -7.30
N HIS A 225 -15.44 4.55 -7.97
CA HIS A 225 -15.64 4.62 -9.41
C HIS A 225 -16.55 5.77 -9.71
N ARG A 226 -16.01 6.87 -10.24
CA ARG A 226 -16.87 7.80 -10.98
C ARG A 226 -17.11 7.14 -12.34
N HIS A 227 -18.29 6.60 -12.54
CA HIS A 227 -18.77 6.33 -13.88
C HIS A 227 -18.82 7.67 -14.60
N SER A 228 -17.91 7.89 -15.53
CA SER A 228 -17.94 9.00 -16.49
C SER A 228 -18.88 8.67 -17.62
#